data_2f2bc3f6cf8c86d2cb2ea940156f34e8
#
_entry.id   2f2bc3f6cf8c86d2cb2ea940156f34e8
#
_cell.length_a   1.000
_cell.length_b   1.000
_cell.length_c   1.000
_cell.angle_alpha   90.00
_cell.angle_beta   90.00
_cell.angle_gamma   90.00
#
_symmetry.space_group_name_H-M   'P 1'
#
loop_
_entity.id
_entity.type
_entity.pdbx_description
1 polymer ?
#
loop_
_entity_poly.entity_id
_entity_poly.type
_entity_poly.pdbx_seq_one_letter_code
_entity_poly.pdbx_strand_id
1 'polypeptide(L)'
;MEGRRAVERCGCEDWAAWQTVFHVCVSDPVGRAVAVRMRMEDMKMQLKNGCMAVKLMEFVGLCGEVPMSLVRKLPGYYDYNRRLVTKLVQEGYLKERRMKGYRRRIVRSLSLTEAGLGQLQRVSPGRVQRIRAHLLAPENGHGNWKKTLRLHRGAACLLAAMKLNAVWQPGRQKDAALGSQLTYYSAYELAREYGWDNKGARLSGVLVDKYYYYPLYYLGDNNLRWSEEAERMFLDRVAASPLGRSRIPGSSLLLGESWDLVESLIIHAVNPRSRLIHFTKDSCFRYFTMDDMGLRLLKLYLDDTYLFAFQQYLLQNGVCEPSILPGYLSSLESLSEHYDSGKGKREARCLDRGTFFACQIDILKRFCKIGPDLLVIPDHWLLDFEMNGDHNDV
;
A
#
# COMPACT_ATOMS: atom_id res chain seq x y z
N MET A 1 -13.97 -1.76 -41.08
CA MET A 1 -12.79 -2.64 -40.88
C MET A 1 -11.59 -1.86 -40.33
N GLU A 2 -11.76 -0.94 -39.42
CA GLU A 2 -10.66 -0.11 -38.86
C GLU A 2 -10.46 -0.23 -37.35
N GLY A 3 -11.22 -1.08 -36.65
CA GLY A 3 -11.14 -1.20 -35.18
C GLY A 3 -10.14 -2.22 -34.65
N ARG A 4 -9.32 -2.88 -35.47
CA ARG A 4 -8.41 -3.98 -35.03
C ARG A 4 -6.92 -3.64 -34.94
N ARG A 5 -6.50 -2.41 -35.25
CA ARG A 5 -5.06 -2.05 -35.29
C ARG A 5 -4.54 -1.25 -34.09
N ALA A 6 -5.37 -0.90 -33.10
CA ALA A 6 -4.95 -0.09 -31.97
C ALA A 6 -4.43 -0.86 -30.74
N VAL A 7 -4.42 -2.21 -30.77
CA VAL A 7 -4.06 -3.02 -29.60
C VAL A 7 -2.59 -3.48 -29.58
N GLU A 8 -1.82 -3.21 -30.67
CA GLU A 8 -0.48 -3.81 -30.81
C GLU A 8 0.72 -2.92 -30.41
N ARG A 9 0.49 -1.73 -29.81
CA ARG A 9 1.59 -0.84 -29.42
C ARG A 9 1.48 -0.34 -27.98
N CYS A 10 1.38 -1.20 -27.00
CA CYS A 10 1.66 -0.85 -25.62
C CYS A 10 2.66 -1.85 -25.03
N GLY A 11 3.93 -1.62 -25.33
CA GLY A 11 5.06 -2.24 -24.64
C GLY A 11 5.35 -1.57 -23.31
N CYS A 12 4.32 -1.16 -22.56
CA CYS A 12 4.50 -0.55 -21.25
C CYS A 12 4.74 -1.63 -20.22
N GLU A 13 6.00 -1.81 -19.84
CA GLU A 13 6.42 -2.66 -18.71
C GLU A 13 6.05 -2.05 -17.35
N ASP A 14 5.49 -0.84 -17.31
CA ASP A 14 5.21 -0.09 -16.10
C ASP A 14 3.84 -0.39 -15.49
N TRP A 15 3.83 -0.47 -14.18
CA TRP A 15 2.63 -0.62 -13.35
C TRP A 15 1.68 0.57 -13.48
N ALA A 16 2.19 1.78 -13.75
CA ALA A 16 1.42 2.99 -14.03
C ALA A 16 0.48 2.81 -15.25
N ALA A 17 0.89 2.05 -16.25
CA ALA A 17 0.04 1.70 -17.39
C ALA A 17 -1.19 0.85 -17.05
N TRP A 18 -1.32 0.38 -15.83
CA TRP A 18 -2.52 -0.30 -15.33
C TRP A 18 -3.69 0.66 -15.16
N GLN A 19 -3.44 1.90 -14.83
CA GLN A 19 -4.49 2.91 -14.66
C GLN A 19 -5.01 3.39 -16.02
N THR A 20 -4.12 3.57 -16.99
CA THR A 20 -4.44 4.14 -18.31
C THR A 20 -5.22 3.19 -19.23
N VAL A 21 -4.97 1.89 -19.19
CA VAL A 21 -5.63 0.91 -20.09
C VAL A 21 -7.13 0.72 -19.79
N PHE A 22 -7.59 1.07 -18.59
CA PHE A 22 -9.01 0.90 -18.23
C PHE A 22 -9.90 2.07 -18.61
N HIS A 23 -9.39 3.27 -18.85
CA HIS A 23 -10.21 4.41 -19.29
C HIS A 23 -10.62 4.35 -20.77
N VAL A 24 -9.90 3.62 -21.60
CA VAL A 24 -10.19 3.53 -23.05
C VAL A 24 -11.32 2.54 -23.39
N CYS A 25 -11.73 1.67 -22.47
CA CYS A 25 -12.76 0.67 -22.72
C CYS A 25 -14.20 1.07 -22.32
N VAL A 26 -14.44 2.28 -21.82
CA VAL A 26 -15.76 2.68 -21.28
C VAL A 26 -16.51 3.69 -22.18
N SER A 27 -15.91 4.18 -23.24
CA SER A 27 -16.53 5.17 -24.11
C SER A 27 -16.93 4.62 -25.48
N ASP A 28 -17.95 3.76 -25.53
CA ASP A 28 -18.68 3.52 -26.76
C ASP A 28 -20.19 3.35 -26.50
N PRO A 29 -21.01 4.41 -26.67
CA PRO A 29 -22.41 4.39 -26.30
C PRO A 29 -23.36 3.98 -27.43
N VAL A 30 -22.95 3.18 -28.39
CA VAL A 30 -23.93 2.61 -29.38
C VAL A 30 -23.46 1.24 -29.88
N GLY A 31 -23.92 0.18 -29.27
CA GLY A 31 -23.76 -1.17 -29.81
C GLY A 31 -24.69 -2.15 -29.12
N ARG A 32 -25.73 -2.59 -29.82
CA ARG A 32 -26.65 -3.63 -29.35
C ARG A 32 -25.88 -4.83 -28.83
N ALA A 33 -26.03 -5.13 -27.54
CA ALA A 33 -25.52 -6.32 -26.88
C ALA A 33 -26.24 -7.57 -27.44
N VAL A 34 -25.68 -8.17 -28.47
CA VAL A 34 -25.99 -9.57 -28.77
C VAL A 34 -25.24 -10.40 -27.71
N ALA A 35 -25.98 -10.79 -26.69
CA ALA A 35 -25.49 -11.70 -25.65
C ALA A 35 -25.29 -13.08 -26.26
N VAL A 36 -24.15 -13.32 -26.89
CA VAL A 36 -23.67 -14.67 -27.13
C VAL A 36 -23.23 -15.19 -25.76
N ARG A 37 -24.15 -15.89 -25.10
CA ARG A 37 -23.91 -16.67 -23.89
C ARG A 37 -23.03 -17.85 -24.22
N MET A 38 -21.76 -17.60 -24.59
CA MET A 38 -20.76 -18.65 -24.64
C MET A 38 -20.58 -19.17 -23.22
N ARG A 39 -20.80 -20.45 -23.00
CA ARG A 39 -20.45 -21.11 -21.74
C ARG A 39 -18.96 -20.89 -21.52
N MET A 40 -18.64 -20.08 -20.50
CA MET A 40 -17.25 -19.78 -20.14
C MET A 40 -16.47 -21.01 -19.61
N GLU A 41 -17.11 -22.19 -19.60
CA GLU A 41 -16.57 -23.41 -19.00
C GLU A 41 -15.54 -24.11 -19.88
N ASP A 42 -15.55 -23.92 -21.21
CA ASP A 42 -14.72 -24.68 -22.15
C ASP A 42 -13.53 -23.93 -22.77
N MET A 43 -13.35 -22.66 -22.54
CA MET A 43 -12.19 -21.92 -23.05
C MET A 43 -11.07 -21.89 -22.03
N LYS A 44 -10.02 -22.69 -22.22
CA LYS A 44 -8.75 -22.51 -21.51
C LYS A 44 -8.29 -21.08 -21.65
N MET A 45 -7.91 -20.46 -20.52
CA MET A 45 -7.47 -19.06 -20.48
C MET A 45 -6.19 -18.92 -21.31
N GLN A 46 -6.25 -18.19 -22.42
CA GLN A 46 -5.06 -17.80 -23.15
C GLN A 46 -4.39 -16.65 -22.41
N LEU A 47 -3.28 -16.96 -21.74
CA LEU A 47 -2.46 -15.95 -21.09
C LEU A 47 -1.55 -15.28 -22.12
N LYS A 48 -1.67 -13.96 -22.24
CA LYS A 48 -0.76 -13.12 -23.04
C LYS A 48 0.15 -12.32 -22.12
N ASN A 49 1.38 -12.08 -22.55
CA ASN A 49 2.29 -11.21 -21.79
C ASN A 49 1.63 -9.82 -21.60
N GLY A 50 1.76 -9.27 -20.41
CA GLY A 50 1.17 -7.96 -20.05
C GLY A 50 -0.30 -8.00 -19.61
N CYS A 51 -1.05 -9.11 -19.81
CA CYS A 51 -2.42 -9.19 -19.33
C CYS A 51 -2.50 -9.24 -17.79
N MET A 52 -3.63 -8.82 -17.24
CA MET A 52 -3.88 -8.74 -15.80
C MET A 52 -3.65 -10.05 -15.06
N ALA A 53 -3.98 -11.19 -15.70
CA ALA A 53 -3.76 -12.50 -15.12
C ALA A 53 -2.26 -12.78 -14.88
N VAL A 54 -1.41 -12.44 -15.84
CA VAL A 54 0.05 -12.63 -15.76
C VAL A 54 0.63 -11.70 -14.68
N LYS A 55 0.18 -10.45 -14.63
CA LYS A 55 0.61 -9.48 -13.60
C LYS A 55 0.21 -9.94 -12.20
N LEU A 56 -1.03 -10.44 -12.04
CA LEU A 56 -1.51 -10.97 -10.76
C LEU A 56 -0.74 -12.22 -10.33
N MET A 57 -0.46 -13.14 -11.25
CA MET A 57 0.34 -14.32 -10.95
C MET A 57 1.76 -13.95 -10.55
N GLU A 58 2.40 -12.98 -11.21
CA GLU A 58 3.70 -12.45 -10.83
C GLU A 58 3.66 -11.83 -9.43
N PHE A 59 2.69 -10.96 -9.14
CA PHE A 59 2.52 -10.34 -7.83
C PHE A 59 2.36 -11.39 -6.72
N VAL A 60 1.50 -12.40 -6.93
CA VAL A 60 1.34 -13.50 -5.97
C VAL A 60 2.63 -14.30 -5.81
N GLY A 61 3.34 -14.55 -6.91
CA GLY A 61 4.63 -15.26 -6.89
C GLY A 61 5.71 -14.50 -6.11
N LEU A 62 5.83 -13.19 -6.32
CA LEU A 62 6.77 -12.32 -5.59
C LEU A 62 6.48 -12.29 -4.09
N CYS A 63 5.20 -12.21 -3.71
CA CYS A 63 4.78 -12.13 -2.30
C CYS A 63 4.76 -13.51 -1.59
N GLY A 64 4.84 -14.61 -2.33
CA GLY A 64 4.66 -15.97 -1.82
C GLY A 64 3.22 -16.29 -1.42
N GLU A 65 2.62 -15.53 -0.52
CA GLU A 65 1.21 -15.63 -0.14
C GLU A 65 0.57 -14.23 -0.05
N VAL A 66 -0.60 -14.07 -0.69
CA VAL A 66 -1.36 -12.81 -0.73
C VAL A 66 -2.72 -13.00 -0.06
N PRO A 67 -3.18 -12.10 0.84
CA PRO A 67 -4.50 -12.23 1.45
C PRO A 67 -5.61 -12.03 0.42
N MET A 68 -6.68 -12.82 0.52
CA MET A 68 -7.86 -12.66 -0.34
C MET A 68 -8.50 -11.28 -0.23
N SER A 69 -8.41 -10.62 0.92
CA SER A 69 -8.89 -9.25 1.11
C SER A 69 -8.17 -8.24 0.22
N LEU A 70 -6.90 -8.50 -0.13
CA LEU A 70 -6.12 -7.59 -0.96
C LEU A 70 -6.58 -7.56 -2.43
N VAL A 71 -7.31 -8.58 -2.89
CA VAL A 71 -7.89 -8.63 -4.25
C VAL A 71 -8.82 -7.42 -4.50
N ARG A 72 -9.47 -6.89 -3.46
CA ARG A 72 -10.33 -5.70 -3.55
C ARG A 72 -9.55 -4.42 -3.84
N LYS A 73 -8.27 -4.40 -3.50
CA LYS A 73 -7.38 -3.24 -3.57
C LYS A 73 -6.48 -3.26 -4.81
N LEU A 74 -6.55 -4.35 -5.57
CA LEU A 74 -5.84 -4.43 -6.86
C LEU A 74 -6.43 -3.40 -7.84
N PRO A 75 -5.61 -2.84 -8.73
CA PRO A 75 -6.09 -1.95 -9.78
C PRO A 75 -7.20 -2.57 -10.61
N GLY A 76 -8.17 -1.74 -11.05
CA GLY A 76 -9.31 -2.16 -11.83
C GLY A 76 -10.55 -2.54 -11.00
N TYR A 77 -11.58 -3.03 -11.65
CA TYR A 77 -12.84 -3.34 -11.00
C TYR A 77 -12.76 -4.58 -10.12
N TYR A 78 -13.26 -4.49 -8.91
CA TYR A 78 -13.25 -5.58 -7.93
C TYR A 78 -13.87 -6.88 -8.47
N ASP A 79 -15.04 -6.80 -9.12
CA ASP A 79 -15.71 -7.99 -9.64
C ASP A 79 -14.93 -8.68 -10.75
N TYR A 80 -14.24 -7.91 -11.59
CA TYR A 80 -13.31 -8.45 -12.57
C TYR A 80 -12.15 -9.18 -11.90
N ASN A 81 -11.49 -8.53 -10.95
CA ASN A 81 -10.37 -9.11 -10.20
C ASN A 81 -10.80 -10.39 -9.46
N ARG A 82 -11.97 -10.38 -8.85
CA ARG A 82 -12.54 -11.55 -8.16
C ARG A 82 -12.79 -12.71 -9.13
N ARG A 83 -13.42 -12.45 -10.29
CA ARG A 83 -13.65 -13.46 -11.33
C ARG A 83 -12.33 -14.00 -11.88
N LEU A 84 -11.36 -13.12 -12.10
CA LEU A 84 -10.03 -13.49 -12.57
C LEU A 84 -9.34 -14.45 -11.59
N VAL A 85 -9.33 -14.12 -10.30
CA VAL A 85 -8.78 -14.99 -9.25
C VAL A 85 -9.50 -16.33 -9.23
N THR A 86 -10.83 -16.35 -9.28
CA THR A 86 -11.62 -17.58 -9.31
C THR A 86 -11.19 -18.45 -10.50
N LYS A 87 -11.06 -17.86 -11.70
CA LYS A 87 -10.65 -18.58 -12.90
C LYS A 87 -9.22 -19.11 -12.79
N LEU A 88 -8.27 -18.30 -12.27
CA LEU A 88 -6.89 -18.75 -12.07
C LEU A 88 -6.77 -19.90 -11.05
N VAL A 89 -7.66 -19.93 -10.06
CA VAL A 89 -7.74 -21.04 -9.09
C VAL A 89 -8.35 -22.29 -9.77
N GLN A 90 -9.40 -22.14 -10.58
CA GLN A 90 -10.01 -23.25 -11.32
C GLN A 90 -9.05 -23.88 -12.34
N GLU A 91 -8.27 -23.06 -13.03
CA GLU A 91 -7.22 -23.52 -13.97
C GLU A 91 -5.99 -24.11 -13.24
N GLY A 92 -5.97 -24.05 -11.91
CA GLY A 92 -4.88 -24.58 -11.09
C GLY A 92 -3.60 -23.73 -11.09
N TYR A 93 -3.63 -22.50 -11.62
CA TYR A 93 -2.46 -21.62 -11.63
C TYR A 93 -2.25 -20.93 -10.27
N LEU A 94 -3.34 -20.64 -9.55
CA LEU A 94 -3.32 -20.19 -8.16
C LEU A 94 -3.99 -21.22 -7.26
N LYS A 95 -3.59 -21.24 -6.01
CA LYS A 95 -4.19 -22.07 -4.95
C LYS A 95 -4.73 -21.18 -3.85
N GLU A 96 -6.03 -21.31 -3.54
CA GLU A 96 -6.59 -20.73 -2.32
C GLU A 96 -6.30 -21.65 -1.14
N ARG A 97 -5.81 -21.07 -0.06
CA ARG A 97 -5.54 -21.75 1.21
C ARG A 97 -6.38 -21.12 2.31
N ARG A 98 -6.90 -21.96 3.19
CA ARG A 98 -7.65 -21.54 4.37
C ARG A 98 -6.99 -22.14 5.59
N MET A 99 -6.63 -21.29 6.55
CA MET A 99 -5.98 -21.69 7.78
C MET A 99 -6.73 -21.12 8.99
N LYS A 100 -6.74 -21.88 10.08
CA LYS A 100 -7.22 -21.38 11.38
C LYS A 100 -6.14 -20.49 11.98
N GLY A 101 -6.46 -19.21 12.13
CA GLY A 101 -5.61 -18.24 12.82
C GLY A 101 -5.96 -18.08 14.30
N TYR A 102 -5.46 -17.01 14.89
CA TYR A 102 -5.73 -16.65 16.27
C TYR A 102 -7.24 -16.45 16.52
N ARG A 103 -7.77 -16.92 17.63
CA ARG A 103 -9.21 -16.86 18.01
C ARG A 103 -10.13 -17.47 16.95
N ARG A 104 -9.70 -18.55 16.29
CA ARG A 104 -10.46 -19.28 15.25
C ARG A 104 -10.80 -18.47 14.00
N ARG A 105 -10.22 -17.28 13.81
CA ARG A 105 -10.38 -16.52 12.57
C ARG A 105 -9.80 -17.31 11.40
N ILE A 106 -10.52 -17.35 10.29
CA ILE A 106 -10.04 -18.01 9.08
C ILE A 106 -9.17 -17.02 8.31
N VAL A 107 -7.90 -17.40 8.11
CA VAL A 107 -6.98 -16.69 7.24
C VAL A 107 -7.06 -17.32 5.85
N ARG A 108 -7.41 -16.51 4.86
CA ARG A 108 -7.51 -16.93 3.45
C ARG A 108 -6.38 -16.32 2.65
N SER A 109 -5.64 -17.15 1.95
CA SER A 109 -4.48 -16.75 1.15
C SER A 109 -4.55 -17.31 -0.26
N LEU A 110 -3.93 -16.58 -1.19
CA LEU A 110 -3.60 -17.04 -2.53
C LEU A 110 -2.10 -17.32 -2.60
N SER A 111 -1.72 -18.41 -3.21
CA SER A 111 -0.33 -18.74 -3.55
C SER A 111 -0.22 -19.19 -4.99
N LEU A 112 0.92 -18.93 -5.62
CA LEU A 112 1.23 -19.42 -6.97
C LEU A 112 1.53 -20.92 -6.89
N THR A 113 1.04 -21.69 -7.85
CA THR A 113 1.33 -23.12 -7.97
C THR A 113 2.49 -23.38 -8.92
N GLU A 114 3.04 -24.59 -8.92
CA GLU A 114 4.03 -25.01 -9.92
C GLU A 114 3.48 -24.95 -11.35
N ALA A 115 2.19 -25.29 -11.54
CA ALA A 115 1.53 -25.13 -12.83
C ALA A 115 1.45 -23.66 -13.26
N GLY A 116 1.13 -22.76 -12.30
CA GLY A 116 1.13 -21.32 -12.52
C GLY A 116 2.52 -20.78 -12.86
N LEU A 117 3.55 -21.24 -12.14
CA LEU A 117 4.94 -20.86 -12.41
C LEU A 117 5.39 -21.35 -13.80
N GLY A 118 5.05 -22.60 -14.16
CA GLY A 118 5.31 -23.16 -15.48
C GLY A 118 4.61 -22.40 -16.60
N GLN A 119 3.38 -21.95 -16.36
CA GLN A 119 2.64 -21.13 -17.32
C GLN A 119 3.24 -19.72 -17.46
N LEU A 120 3.65 -19.08 -16.37
CA LEU A 120 4.40 -17.82 -16.40
C LEU A 120 5.71 -17.97 -17.17
N GLN A 121 6.43 -19.09 -17.00
CA GLN A 121 7.69 -19.37 -17.70
C GLN A 121 7.48 -19.41 -19.22
N ARG A 122 6.34 -19.93 -19.69
CA ARG A 122 6.02 -19.98 -21.13
C ARG A 122 5.67 -18.63 -21.71
N VAL A 123 4.95 -17.80 -20.93
CA VAL A 123 4.43 -16.51 -21.39
C VAL A 123 5.45 -15.38 -21.20
N SER A 124 6.21 -15.40 -20.11
CA SER A 124 7.15 -14.36 -19.74
C SER A 124 8.27 -14.90 -18.82
N PRO A 125 9.33 -15.50 -19.41
CA PRO A 125 10.44 -16.08 -18.64
C PRO A 125 11.09 -15.10 -17.67
N GLY A 126 11.23 -13.84 -18.06
CA GLY A 126 11.83 -12.79 -17.22
C GLY A 126 11.06 -12.56 -15.92
N ARG A 127 9.74 -12.75 -15.89
CA ARG A 127 8.93 -12.65 -14.66
C ARG A 127 9.25 -13.80 -13.68
N VAL A 128 9.39 -15.02 -14.20
CA VAL A 128 9.79 -16.15 -13.36
C VAL A 128 11.20 -15.98 -12.81
N GLN A 129 12.11 -15.45 -13.61
CA GLN A 129 13.45 -15.13 -13.13
C GLN A 129 13.40 -14.08 -12.00
N ARG A 130 12.56 -13.04 -12.13
CA ARG A 130 12.33 -12.07 -11.05
C ARG A 130 11.77 -12.74 -9.80
N ILE A 131 10.73 -13.56 -9.93
CA ILE A 131 10.14 -14.29 -8.79
C ILE A 131 11.21 -15.10 -8.06
N ARG A 132 12.00 -15.89 -8.79
CA ARG A 132 13.06 -16.73 -8.20
C ARG A 132 14.20 -15.95 -7.56
N ALA A 133 14.62 -14.87 -8.19
CA ALA A 133 15.67 -14.02 -7.67
C ALA A 133 15.21 -13.18 -6.44
N HIS A 134 13.93 -12.87 -6.37
CA HIS A 134 13.38 -11.82 -5.52
C HIS A 134 12.14 -12.26 -4.76
N LEU A 135 12.05 -13.55 -4.42
CA LEU A 135 11.08 -13.96 -3.41
C LEU A 135 11.13 -12.97 -2.24
N LEU A 136 10.10 -12.13 -2.16
CA LEU A 136 9.90 -11.21 -1.04
C LEU A 136 9.55 -11.99 0.24
N ALA A 137 9.67 -13.32 0.18
CA ALA A 137 9.24 -14.22 1.20
C ALA A 137 10.07 -15.51 1.19
N PRO A 138 10.33 -16.13 2.34
CA PRO A 138 10.97 -17.43 2.39
C PRO A 138 10.06 -18.50 1.78
N GLU A 139 10.63 -19.41 0.97
CA GLU A 139 9.94 -20.49 0.27
C GLU A 139 9.06 -21.38 1.17
N ASN A 140 9.32 -21.42 2.45
CA ASN A 140 8.73 -22.36 3.41
C ASN A 140 7.72 -21.71 4.38
N GLY A 141 6.85 -20.80 3.90
CA GLY A 141 5.75 -20.23 4.69
C GLY A 141 4.63 -21.23 5.03
N HIS A 142 4.64 -22.40 4.39
CA HIS A 142 3.55 -23.35 4.37
C HIS A 142 3.25 -23.94 5.76
N GLY A 143 2.02 -23.74 6.24
CA GLY A 143 1.48 -24.37 7.45
C GLY A 143 1.49 -23.52 8.71
N ASN A 144 2.20 -22.40 8.78
CA ASN A 144 2.23 -21.54 9.96
C ASN A 144 1.49 -20.21 9.71
N TRP A 145 0.32 -20.04 10.32
CA TRP A 145 -0.50 -18.84 10.16
C TRP A 145 0.24 -17.54 10.52
N LYS A 146 1.20 -17.55 11.47
CA LYS A 146 1.99 -16.37 11.82
C LYS A 146 2.93 -15.96 10.69
N LYS A 147 3.54 -16.94 10.01
CA LYS A 147 4.37 -16.70 8.82
C LYS A 147 3.51 -16.14 7.68
N THR A 148 2.36 -16.77 7.40
CA THR A 148 1.41 -16.30 6.39
C THR A 148 0.98 -14.86 6.65
N LEU A 149 0.64 -14.47 7.89
CA LEU A 149 0.30 -13.07 8.19
C LEU A 149 1.48 -12.10 7.95
N ARG A 150 2.73 -12.56 8.09
CA ARG A 150 3.90 -11.76 7.74
C ARG A 150 3.98 -11.54 6.23
N LEU A 151 3.74 -12.59 5.44
CA LEU A 151 3.67 -12.50 3.98
C LEU A 151 2.56 -11.56 3.52
N HIS A 152 1.38 -11.67 4.14
CA HIS A 152 0.24 -10.78 3.86
C HIS A 152 0.58 -9.30 4.11
N ARG A 153 1.32 -8.99 5.18
CA ARG A 153 1.78 -7.62 5.45
C ARG A 153 2.76 -7.13 4.39
N GLY A 154 3.71 -7.98 4.01
CA GLY A 154 4.64 -7.66 2.91
C GLY A 154 3.92 -7.41 1.59
N ALA A 155 2.93 -8.24 1.26
CA ALA A 155 2.12 -8.08 0.06
C ALA A 155 1.31 -6.76 0.06
N ALA A 156 0.75 -6.38 1.20
CA ALA A 156 0.04 -5.11 1.32
C ALA A 156 0.97 -3.90 1.14
N CYS A 157 2.15 -3.94 1.76
CA CYS A 157 3.14 -2.88 1.60
C CYS A 157 3.70 -2.79 0.17
N LEU A 158 3.93 -3.93 -0.49
CA LEU A 158 4.32 -3.93 -1.90
C LEU A 158 3.22 -3.33 -2.79
N LEU A 159 1.96 -3.68 -2.55
CA LEU A 159 0.85 -3.10 -3.32
C LEU A 159 0.74 -1.58 -3.08
N ALA A 160 0.93 -1.11 -1.85
CA ALA A 160 0.99 0.32 -1.57
C ALA A 160 2.13 0.99 -2.33
N ALA A 161 3.33 0.43 -2.29
CA ALA A 161 4.49 0.94 -3.03
C ALA A 161 4.23 1.01 -4.55
N MET A 162 3.59 -0.03 -5.10
CA MET A 162 3.20 -0.05 -6.52
C MET A 162 2.18 1.05 -6.86
N LYS A 163 1.19 1.29 -5.99
CA LYS A 163 0.20 2.37 -6.18
C LYS A 163 0.80 3.77 -6.03
N LEU A 164 1.90 3.90 -5.29
CA LEU A 164 2.70 5.12 -5.18
C LEU A 164 3.70 5.30 -6.32
N ASN A 165 3.70 4.42 -7.33
CA ASN A 165 4.67 4.38 -8.42
C ASN A 165 6.13 4.23 -7.94
N ALA A 166 6.33 3.66 -6.75
CA ALA A 166 7.68 3.39 -6.25
C ALA A 166 8.36 2.29 -7.06
N VAL A 167 9.64 2.46 -7.32
CA VAL A 167 10.46 1.42 -7.96
C VAL A 167 10.72 0.31 -6.94
N TRP A 168 10.22 -0.88 -7.23
CA TRP A 168 10.32 -2.05 -6.34
C TRP A 168 11.07 -3.23 -6.97
N GLN A 169 11.34 -3.12 -8.29
CA GLN A 169 11.99 -4.21 -9.01
C GLN A 169 13.48 -4.25 -8.66
N PRO A 170 13.94 -5.39 -8.18
CA PRO A 170 15.35 -5.59 -7.87
C PRO A 170 16.25 -5.36 -9.09
N GLY A 171 17.40 -4.76 -8.86
CA GLY A 171 18.30 -4.32 -9.91
C GLY A 171 18.04 -2.89 -10.41
N ARG A 172 16.79 -2.43 -10.42
CA ARG A 172 16.45 -1.03 -10.74
C ARG A 172 16.46 -0.11 -9.50
N GLN A 173 16.31 -0.69 -8.31
CA GLN A 173 16.22 0.06 -7.06
C GLN A 173 17.46 0.93 -6.78
N LYS A 174 18.67 0.44 -7.07
CA LYS A 174 19.90 1.18 -6.79
C LYS A 174 20.00 2.44 -7.64
N ASP A 175 19.74 2.31 -8.94
CA ASP A 175 19.80 3.44 -9.88
C ASP A 175 18.65 4.43 -9.62
N ALA A 176 17.45 3.94 -9.34
CA ALA A 176 16.28 4.75 -9.03
C ALA A 176 16.45 5.55 -7.73
N ALA A 177 17.00 4.94 -6.68
CA ALA A 177 17.29 5.62 -5.42
C ALA A 177 18.34 6.73 -5.55
N LEU A 178 19.29 6.59 -6.49
CA LEU A 178 20.23 7.66 -6.85
C LEU A 178 19.54 8.77 -7.67
N GLY A 179 18.54 8.40 -8.47
CA GLY A 179 17.80 9.29 -9.38
C GLY A 179 16.61 10.05 -8.77
N SER A 180 16.44 10.10 -7.47
CA SER A 180 15.31 10.78 -6.77
C SER A 180 13.95 10.11 -6.92
N GLN A 181 13.84 8.93 -7.52
CA GLN A 181 12.60 8.18 -7.58
C GLN A 181 12.32 7.46 -6.26
N LEU A 182 11.07 7.53 -5.80
CA LEU A 182 10.65 6.74 -4.65
C LEU A 182 10.90 5.25 -4.92
N THR A 183 11.56 4.59 -3.99
CA THR A 183 11.99 3.19 -4.15
C THR A 183 11.54 2.38 -2.95
N TYR A 184 11.08 1.15 -3.17
CA TYR A 184 10.65 0.24 -2.11
C TYR A 184 11.60 -0.94 -1.97
N TYR A 185 11.98 -1.23 -0.74
CA TYR A 185 12.72 -2.43 -0.34
C TYR A 185 11.89 -3.20 0.69
N SER A 186 11.63 -4.48 0.45
CA SER A 186 10.98 -5.32 1.44
C SER A 186 11.92 -5.61 2.62
N ALA A 187 11.35 -5.77 3.82
CA ALA A 187 12.14 -6.14 5.00
C ALA A 187 12.87 -7.48 4.81
N TYR A 188 12.34 -8.37 3.97
CA TYR A 188 12.98 -9.64 3.65
C TYR A 188 14.18 -9.49 2.72
N GLU A 189 14.07 -8.64 1.68
CA GLU A 189 15.20 -8.32 0.79
C GLU A 189 16.36 -7.72 1.59
N LEU A 190 16.05 -6.73 2.45
CA LEU A 190 17.05 -6.11 3.32
C LEU A 190 17.70 -7.13 4.24
N ALA A 191 16.91 -8.00 4.87
CA ALA A 191 17.44 -9.04 5.74
C ALA A 191 18.34 -10.04 5.00
N ARG A 192 17.97 -10.41 3.76
CA ARG A 192 18.74 -11.33 2.93
C ARG A 192 20.02 -10.67 2.37
N GLU A 193 19.92 -9.45 1.87
CA GLU A 193 21.04 -8.74 1.28
C GLU A 193 22.15 -8.47 2.31
N TYR A 194 21.75 -8.12 3.55
CA TYR A 194 22.69 -7.77 4.60
C TYR A 194 22.89 -8.86 5.66
N GLY A 195 22.28 -10.03 5.48
CA GLY A 195 22.39 -11.14 6.45
C GLY A 195 21.74 -10.88 7.83
N TRP A 196 20.70 -10.03 7.88
CA TRP A 196 20.06 -9.67 9.13
C TRP A 196 18.99 -10.66 9.59
N ASP A 197 18.91 -10.88 10.89
CA ASP A 197 17.76 -11.57 11.48
C ASP A 197 16.62 -10.54 11.69
N ASN A 198 15.48 -10.79 11.06
CA ASN A 198 14.26 -9.98 11.19
C ASN A 198 13.22 -10.61 12.11
N LYS A 199 13.64 -11.62 12.91
CA LYS A 199 12.75 -12.27 13.88
C LYS A 199 12.31 -11.27 14.94
N GLY A 200 11.00 -11.19 15.17
CA GLY A 200 10.41 -10.26 16.14
C GLY A 200 9.98 -8.92 15.57
N ALA A 201 10.68 -8.37 14.61
CA ALA A 201 10.30 -7.12 13.95
C ALA A 201 8.98 -7.24 13.19
N ARG A 202 8.25 -6.13 13.13
CA ARG A 202 6.98 -5.98 12.40
C ARG A 202 7.14 -5.16 11.14
N LEU A 203 8.28 -4.52 10.96
CA LEU A 203 8.63 -3.82 9.74
C LEU A 203 8.35 -4.70 8.53
N SER A 204 7.63 -4.17 7.54
CA SER A 204 7.27 -4.89 6.32
C SER A 204 8.13 -4.46 5.13
N GLY A 205 8.68 -3.25 5.16
CA GLY A 205 9.58 -2.73 4.15
C GLY A 205 10.04 -1.32 4.49
N VAL A 206 10.79 -0.73 3.58
CA VAL A 206 11.29 0.63 3.67
C VAL A 206 11.04 1.32 2.34
N LEU A 207 10.43 2.49 2.37
CA LEU A 207 10.41 3.41 1.24
C LEU A 207 11.61 4.33 1.33
N VAL A 208 12.20 4.66 0.20
CA VAL A 208 13.43 5.45 0.12
C VAL A 208 13.28 6.45 -1.00
N ASP A 209 13.56 7.70 -0.71
CA ASP A 209 13.76 8.76 -1.70
C ASP A 209 15.22 9.24 -1.72
N LYS A 210 15.48 10.38 -2.32
CA LYS A 210 16.80 10.96 -2.40
C LYS A 210 17.39 11.32 -1.01
N TYR A 211 16.56 11.78 -0.10
CA TYR A 211 16.98 12.39 1.18
C TYR A 211 16.62 11.57 2.39
N TYR A 212 15.53 10.79 2.32
CA TYR A 212 14.93 10.11 3.45
C TYR A 212 14.76 8.63 3.20
N TYR A 213 14.68 7.86 4.29
CA TYR A 213 14.13 6.51 4.30
C TYR A 213 12.98 6.42 5.31
N TYR A 214 11.89 5.76 4.92
CA TYR A 214 10.66 5.67 5.68
C TYR A 214 10.35 4.20 6.00
N PRO A 215 10.46 3.79 7.26
CA PRO A 215 10.01 2.47 7.69
C PRO A 215 8.53 2.28 7.43
N LEU A 216 8.14 1.16 6.81
CA LEU A 216 6.77 0.89 6.40
C LEU A 216 6.20 -0.33 7.10
N TYR A 217 5.05 -0.14 7.75
CA TYR A 217 4.33 -1.16 8.52
C TYR A 217 2.91 -1.30 8.00
N TYR A 218 2.39 -2.53 7.99
CA TYR A 218 0.99 -2.78 7.72
C TYR A 218 0.32 -3.42 8.92
N LEU A 219 -0.68 -2.76 9.48
CA LEU A 219 -1.41 -3.19 10.67
C LEU A 219 -2.60 -4.11 10.33
N GLY A 220 -3.20 -3.93 9.15
CA GLY A 220 -4.44 -4.59 8.77
C GLY A 220 -5.64 -4.02 9.54
N ASP A 221 -6.55 -4.91 9.98
CA ASP A 221 -7.75 -4.54 10.73
C ASP A 221 -7.52 -4.33 12.22
N ASN A 222 -6.33 -4.67 12.73
CA ASN A 222 -6.07 -4.65 14.17
C ASN A 222 -4.64 -4.23 14.45
N ASN A 223 -4.49 -3.50 15.54
CA ASN A 223 -3.18 -3.14 16.04
C ASN A 223 -2.32 -4.38 16.33
N LEU A 224 -1.02 -4.26 16.10
CA LEU A 224 -0.06 -5.37 16.19
C LEU A 224 0.67 -5.34 17.53
N ARG A 225 0.94 -6.53 18.05
CA ARG A 225 1.97 -6.68 19.09
C ARG A 225 3.33 -6.47 18.46
N TRP A 226 4.14 -5.67 19.09
CA TRP A 226 5.52 -5.47 18.69
C TRP A 226 6.47 -5.58 19.88
N SER A 227 7.75 -5.66 19.58
CA SER A 227 8.84 -5.50 20.54
C SER A 227 9.60 -4.26 20.11
N GLU A 228 9.53 -3.22 20.91
CA GLU A 228 10.21 -1.95 20.65
C GLU A 228 11.73 -2.16 20.44
N GLU A 229 12.34 -3.01 21.27
CA GLU A 229 13.75 -3.39 21.14
C GLU A 229 14.06 -4.07 19.80
N ALA A 230 13.23 -5.03 19.35
CA ALA A 230 13.44 -5.70 18.06
C ALA A 230 13.26 -4.73 16.88
N GLU A 231 12.31 -3.80 16.97
CA GLU A 231 12.11 -2.78 15.94
C GLU A 231 13.29 -1.79 15.92
N ARG A 232 13.71 -1.30 17.07
CA ARG A 232 14.86 -0.40 17.18
C ARG A 232 16.12 -1.05 16.61
N MET A 233 16.43 -2.30 17.00
CA MET A 233 17.56 -3.02 16.45
C MET A 233 17.51 -3.16 14.93
N PHE A 234 16.32 -3.34 14.36
CA PHE A 234 16.19 -3.43 12.92
C PHE A 234 16.38 -2.06 12.25
N LEU A 235 15.81 -1.00 12.80
CA LEU A 235 15.97 0.37 12.31
C LEU A 235 17.43 0.84 12.40
N ASP A 236 18.13 0.51 13.48
CA ASP A 236 19.57 0.82 13.64
C ASP A 236 20.41 0.12 12.54
N ARG A 237 20.04 -1.11 12.16
CA ARG A 237 20.68 -1.81 11.05
C ARG A 237 20.38 -1.16 9.71
N VAL A 238 19.14 -0.71 9.49
CA VAL A 238 18.78 0.04 8.27
C VAL A 238 19.60 1.32 8.20
N ALA A 239 19.69 2.07 9.29
CA ALA A 239 20.47 3.31 9.37
C ALA A 239 21.97 3.06 9.10
N ALA A 240 22.53 1.98 9.62
CA ALA A 240 23.92 1.59 9.42
C ALA A 240 24.22 1.00 8.02
N SER A 241 23.21 0.63 7.24
CA SER A 241 23.36 0.06 5.89
C SER A 241 23.78 1.11 4.87
N PRO A 242 24.28 0.71 3.68
CA PRO A 242 24.52 1.64 2.58
C PRO A 242 23.29 2.43 2.16
N LEU A 243 22.09 1.87 2.38
CA LEU A 243 20.83 2.52 2.09
C LEU A 243 20.54 3.68 3.06
N GLY A 244 20.81 3.50 4.36
CA GLY A 244 20.51 4.49 5.41
C GLY A 244 21.62 5.50 5.67
N ARG A 245 22.90 5.13 5.45
CA ARG A 245 24.06 6.01 5.76
C ARG A 245 24.07 7.36 5.06
N SER A 246 23.48 7.44 3.88
CA SER A 246 23.40 8.67 3.08
C SER A 246 22.08 9.40 3.20
N ARG A 247 21.20 8.95 4.10
CA ARG A 247 19.83 9.44 4.23
C ARG A 247 19.43 9.71 5.67
N ILE A 248 18.48 10.59 5.82
CA ILE A 248 17.88 10.95 7.11
C ILE A 248 16.72 9.99 7.39
N PRO A 249 16.56 9.48 8.63
CA PRO A 249 15.36 8.74 8.99
C PRO A 249 14.11 9.63 8.91
N GLY A 250 13.17 9.26 8.07
CA GLY A 250 11.84 9.85 8.01
C GLY A 250 10.88 9.21 9.01
N SER A 251 9.67 9.74 9.08
CA SER A 251 8.62 9.15 9.92
C SER A 251 8.31 7.71 9.54
N SER A 252 8.04 6.86 10.51
CA SER A 252 7.55 5.51 10.26
C SER A 252 6.10 5.54 9.76
N LEU A 253 5.84 4.88 8.64
CA LEU A 253 4.56 4.87 7.96
C LEU A 253 3.74 3.64 8.39
N LEU A 254 2.59 3.89 8.98
CA LEU A 254 1.65 2.86 9.41
C LEU A 254 0.49 2.79 8.43
N LEU A 255 0.28 1.65 7.80
CA LEU A 255 -0.86 1.40 6.91
C LEU A 255 -1.89 0.51 7.63
N GLY A 256 -3.15 0.94 7.64
CA GLY A 256 -4.25 0.18 8.23
C GLY A 256 -5.46 0.08 7.33
N GLU A 257 -6.44 -0.71 7.72
CA GLU A 257 -7.67 -0.91 6.93
C GLU A 257 -8.72 0.19 7.17
N SER A 258 -8.68 0.87 8.31
CA SER A 258 -9.60 1.96 8.63
C SER A 258 -8.97 3.00 9.56
N TRP A 259 -9.52 4.20 9.54
CA TRP A 259 -9.13 5.26 10.46
C TRP A 259 -9.39 4.94 11.94
N ASP A 260 -10.30 4.00 12.26
CA ASP A 260 -10.59 3.60 13.63
C ASP A 260 -9.38 2.99 14.36
N LEU A 261 -8.38 2.50 13.62
CA LEU A 261 -7.13 2.03 14.22
C LEU A 261 -6.33 3.14 14.91
N VAL A 262 -6.50 4.39 14.48
CA VAL A 262 -5.86 5.55 15.10
C VAL A 262 -6.27 5.67 16.57
N GLU A 263 -7.54 5.40 16.89
CA GLU A 263 -8.01 5.38 18.27
C GLU A 263 -7.24 4.37 19.12
N SER A 264 -7.04 3.16 18.59
CA SER A 264 -6.23 2.14 19.27
C SER A 264 -4.78 2.59 19.49
N LEU A 265 -4.17 3.27 18.51
CA LEU A 265 -2.79 3.77 18.62
C LEU A 265 -2.66 4.84 19.70
N ILE A 266 -3.66 5.70 19.87
CA ILE A 266 -3.70 6.76 20.88
C ILE A 266 -3.96 6.17 22.27
N ILE A 267 -4.97 5.30 22.41
CA ILE A 267 -5.35 4.71 23.70
C ILE A 267 -4.19 3.88 24.29
N HIS A 268 -3.47 3.16 23.44
CA HIS A 268 -2.34 2.35 23.89
C HIS A 268 -1.09 3.17 24.21
N ALA A 269 -0.99 4.42 23.76
CA ALA A 269 0.13 5.31 24.10
C ALA A 269 0.17 5.64 25.61
N VAL A 270 -0.98 5.75 26.26
CA VAL A 270 -1.08 6.05 27.68
C VAL A 270 -1.01 4.81 28.58
N ASN A 271 -0.91 3.62 28.02
CA ASN A 271 -0.82 2.37 28.77
C ASN A 271 0.63 1.84 28.79
N PRO A 272 1.40 2.07 29.85
CA PRO A 272 2.82 1.68 29.92
C PRO A 272 3.04 0.16 29.85
N ARG A 273 1.98 -0.65 30.04
CA ARG A 273 2.03 -2.11 29.91
C ARG A 273 1.59 -2.60 28.52
N SER A 274 1.24 -1.70 27.63
CA SER A 274 0.84 -2.08 26.28
C SER A 274 2.01 -2.67 25.52
N ARG A 275 1.74 -3.80 24.85
CA ARG A 275 2.67 -4.43 23.89
C ARG A 275 2.18 -4.24 22.44
N LEU A 276 1.24 -3.36 22.22
CA LEU A 276 0.75 -3.01 20.90
C LEU A 276 1.53 -1.80 20.37
N ILE A 277 1.56 -1.63 19.06
CA ILE A 277 2.09 -0.42 18.44
C ILE A 277 1.27 0.76 18.96
N HIS A 278 1.92 1.83 19.36
CA HIS A 278 1.29 3.04 19.84
C HIS A 278 2.15 4.26 19.58
N PHE A 279 1.55 5.42 19.53
CA PHE A 279 2.26 6.67 19.45
C PHE A 279 2.98 6.96 20.78
N THR A 280 4.24 7.39 20.69
CA THR A 280 5.02 7.87 21.83
C THR A 280 5.60 9.25 21.50
N LYS A 281 6.12 9.97 22.49
CA LYS A 281 6.78 11.26 22.26
C LYS A 281 7.96 11.16 21.29
N ASP A 282 8.65 10.02 21.33
CA ASP A 282 9.87 9.78 20.57
C ASP A 282 9.61 9.06 19.24
N SER A 283 8.36 8.60 19.00
CA SER A 283 8.01 7.88 17.78
C SER A 283 7.37 8.81 16.76
N CYS A 284 8.09 9.05 15.67
CA CYS A 284 7.56 9.79 14.53
C CYS A 284 6.73 8.84 13.64
N PHE A 285 5.56 8.41 14.11
CA PHE A 285 4.64 7.61 13.31
C PHE A 285 3.69 8.48 12.51
N ARG A 286 3.35 8.04 11.28
CA ARG A 286 2.29 8.59 10.44
C ARG A 286 1.37 7.48 9.98
N TYR A 287 0.08 7.67 10.13
CA TYR A 287 -0.92 6.68 9.80
C TYR A 287 -1.68 7.04 8.54
N PHE A 288 -1.89 6.05 7.67
CA PHE A 288 -2.67 6.15 6.44
C PHE A 288 -3.54 4.91 6.26
N THR A 289 -4.72 5.08 5.68
CA THR A 289 -5.55 3.94 5.30
C THR A 289 -5.05 3.29 4.01
N MET A 290 -5.26 1.98 3.90
CA MET A 290 -4.89 1.20 2.71
C MET A 290 -6.01 1.22 1.65
N ASP A 291 -6.72 2.33 1.50
CA ASP A 291 -7.67 2.64 0.43
C ASP A 291 -7.11 3.72 -0.48
N ASP A 292 -7.87 4.10 -1.50
CA ASP A 292 -7.39 5.06 -2.49
C ASP A 292 -7.17 6.44 -1.86
N MET A 293 -8.02 6.86 -0.92
CA MET A 293 -7.85 8.14 -0.23
C MET A 293 -6.60 8.17 0.64
N GLY A 294 -6.40 7.14 1.48
CA GLY A 294 -5.23 7.06 2.35
C GLY A 294 -3.92 6.96 1.58
N LEU A 295 -3.89 6.26 0.44
CA LEU A 295 -2.69 6.17 -0.40
C LEU A 295 -2.41 7.49 -1.14
N ARG A 296 -3.42 8.27 -1.50
CA ARG A 296 -3.23 9.62 -2.06
C ARG A 296 -2.70 10.60 -1.02
N LEU A 297 -3.20 10.52 0.21
CA LEU A 297 -2.63 11.27 1.35
C LEU A 297 -1.17 10.89 1.59
N LEU A 298 -0.85 9.62 1.48
CA LEU A 298 0.54 9.16 1.58
C LEU A 298 1.40 9.69 0.43
N LYS A 299 0.86 9.76 -0.79
CA LYS A 299 1.54 10.38 -1.94
C LYS A 299 1.80 11.87 -1.71
N LEU A 300 0.81 12.62 -1.22
CA LEU A 300 1.00 14.02 -0.83
C LEU A 300 2.11 14.20 0.23
N TYR A 301 2.27 13.21 1.10
CA TYR A 301 3.30 13.25 2.13
C TYR A 301 4.72 12.95 1.60
N LEU A 302 4.83 12.08 0.60
CA LEU A 302 6.11 11.58 0.09
C LEU A 302 6.61 12.32 -1.15
N ASP A 303 5.77 13.05 -1.85
CA ASP A 303 6.06 13.68 -3.15
C ASP A 303 5.76 15.16 -3.10
N ASP A 304 6.80 15.96 -2.89
CA ASP A 304 6.70 17.42 -2.81
C ASP A 304 6.16 18.03 -4.12
N THR A 305 6.46 17.41 -5.27
CA THR A 305 5.96 17.88 -6.57
C THR A 305 4.46 17.69 -6.66
N TYR A 306 3.98 16.51 -6.24
CA TYR A 306 2.56 16.22 -6.19
C TYR A 306 1.83 17.11 -5.18
N LEU A 307 2.42 17.35 -4.01
CA LEU A 307 1.90 18.28 -3.00
C LEU A 307 1.78 19.69 -3.56
N PHE A 308 2.85 20.20 -4.19
CA PHE A 308 2.85 21.54 -4.76
C PHE A 308 1.78 21.69 -5.86
N ALA A 309 1.69 20.71 -6.78
CA ALA A 309 0.66 20.73 -7.83
C ALA A 309 -0.76 20.70 -7.25
N PHE A 310 -1.00 19.92 -6.20
CA PHE A 310 -2.29 19.91 -5.53
C PHE A 310 -2.59 21.23 -4.81
N GLN A 311 -1.62 21.87 -4.20
CA GLN A 311 -1.78 23.21 -3.60
C GLN A 311 -2.17 24.26 -4.67
N GLN A 312 -1.53 24.23 -5.84
CA GLN A 312 -1.90 25.09 -6.95
C GLN A 312 -3.35 24.84 -7.44
N TYR A 313 -3.75 23.57 -7.51
CA TYR A 313 -5.13 23.20 -7.82
C TYR A 313 -6.13 23.77 -6.80
N LEU A 314 -5.82 23.72 -5.51
CA LEU A 314 -6.66 24.31 -4.46
C LEU A 314 -6.76 25.83 -4.58
N LEU A 315 -5.65 26.52 -4.87
CA LEU A 315 -5.64 27.96 -5.10
C LEU A 315 -6.52 28.35 -6.29
N GLN A 316 -6.44 27.61 -7.39
CA GLN A 316 -7.27 27.83 -8.58
C GLN A 316 -8.77 27.62 -8.29
N ASN A 317 -9.11 26.79 -7.32
CA ASN A 317 -10.49 26.52 -6.88
C ASN A 317 -10.93 27.41 -5.69
N GLY A 318 -10.20 28.49 -5.42
CA GLY A 318 -10.61 29.52 -4.46
C GLY A 318 -10.24 29.25 -3.00
N VAL A 319 -9.39 28.27 -2.72
CA VAL A 319 -8.85 28.05 -1.39
C VAL A 319 -7.71 29.02 -1.14
N CYS A 320 -7.91 29.98 -0.25
CA CYS A 320 -6.85 30.91 0.17
C CYS A 320 -5.88 30.21 1.12
N GLU A 321 -4.58 30.34 0.85
CA GLU A 321 -3.48 29.86 1.71
C GLU A 321 -3.61 28.34 2.08
N PRO A 322 -3.57 27.43 1.12
CA PRO A 322 -3.66 26.01 1.40
C PRO A 322 -2.38 25.51 2.11
N SER A 323 -2.32 25.71 3.42
CA SER A 323 -1.28 25.08 4.24
C SER A 323 -1.67 23.64 4.54
N ILE A 324 -1.60 22.78 3.51
CA ILE A 324 -1.80 21.35 3.70
C ILE A 324 -0.58 20.85 4.45
N LEU A 325 -0.81 20.36 5.67
CA LEU A 325 0.19 19.62 6.41
C LEU A 325 -0.02 18.13 6.09
N PRO A 326 0.71 17.56 5.10
CA PRO A 326 0.62 16.12 4.81
C PRO A 326 1.02 15.28 6.02
N GLY A 327 1.72 15.93 6.94
CA GLY A 327 2.21 15.38 8.16
C GLY A 327 1.26 15.40 9.35
N TYR A 328 0.01 15.56 9.12
CA TYR A 328 -1.02 15.83 10.09
C TYR A 328 -1.12 14.86 11.26
N LEU A 329 -0.78 13.60 11.07
CA LEU A 329 -0.80 12.62 12.15
C LEU A 329 0.29 12.83 13.22
N SER A 330 1.30 13.68 12.98
CA SER A 330 2.23 14.08 14.05
C SER A 330 1.56 14.90 15.16
N SER A 331 0.44 15.56 14.88
CA SER A 331 -0.35 16.21 15.94
C SER A 331 -1.20 15.23 16.74
N LEU A 332 -1.42 13.99 16.27
CA LEU A 332 -2.00 12.93 17.11
C LEU A 332 -1.05 12.49 18.24
N GLU A 333 0.25 12.63 18.06
CA GLU A 333 1.24 12.44 19.15
C GLU A 333 0.97 13.41 20.29
N SER A 334 0.73 14.68 19.97
CA SER A 334 0.38 15.69 20.97
C SER A 334 -1.02 15.47 21.59
N LEU A 335 -1.93 14.79 20.89
CA LEU A 335 -3.23 14.37 21.44
C LEU A 335 -3.09 13.22 22.43
N SER A 336 -2.13 12.30 22.20
CA SER A 336 -1.87 11.20 23.12
C SER A 336 -1.32 11.69 24.46
N GLU A 337 -0.58 12.80 24.47
CA GLU A 337 -0.03 13.42 25.69
C GLU A 337 -1.12 13.98 26.62
N HIS A 338 -2.25 14.36 26.07
CA HIS A 338 -3.38 14.95 26.81
C HIS A 338 -4.49 13.95 27.14
N TYR A 339 -4.35 12.70 26.67
CA TYR A 339 -5.26 11.64 27.00
C TYR A 339 -4.92 11.04 28.38
N ASP A 340 -5.32 11.72 29.44
CA ASP A 340 -5.13 11.21 30.81
C ASP A 340 -6.17 10.12 31.11
N SER A 341 -5.69 8.87 31.12
CA SER A 341 -6.50 7.67 31.37
C SER A 341 -7.06 7.58 32.80
N GLY A 342 -6.60 8.44 33.72
CA GLY A 342 -6.92 8.32 35.15
C GLY A 342 -8.12 9.13 35.63
N LYS A 343 -8.54 10.17 34.93
CA LYS A 343 -9.51 11.13 35.47
C LYS A 343 -10.78 11.37 34.64
N GLY A 344 -10.92 10.75 33.48
CA GLY A 344 -12.14 10.89 32.67
C GLY A 344 -12.45 12.33 32.19
N LYS A 345 -11.62 13.30 32.54
CA LYS A 345 -11.74 14.69 32.08
C LYS A 345 -10.75 14.89 30.92
N ARG A 346 -11.30 14.82 29.72
CA ARG A 346 -10.64 15.30 28.53
C ARG A 346 -10.55 16.81 28.62
N GLU A 347 -9.41 17.39 28.91
CA GLU A 347 -9.15 18.76 28.50
C GLU A 347 -9.00 18.70 26.97
N ALA A 348 -10.12 18.96 26.30
CA ALA A 348 -10.20 18.90 24.86
C ALA A 348 -9.34 20.05 24.32
N ARG A 349 -8.16 19.72 23.79
CA ARG A 349 -7.35 20.67 23.01
C ARG A 349 -8.21 21.15 21.85
N CYS A 350 -8.23 22.45 21.60
CA CYS A 350 -8.89 23.02 20.45
C CYS A 350 -7.90 23.02 19.29
N LEU A 351 -8.31 22.49 18.15
CA LEU A 351 -7.58 22.54 16.89
C LEU A 351 -8.10 23.74 16.12
N ASP A 352 -7.41 24.88 16.24
CA ASP A 352 -7.92 26.17 15.79
C ASP A 352 -7.49 26.50 14.36
N ARG A 353 -6.40 25.91 13.85
CA ARG A 353 -5.85 26.25 12.52
C ARG A 353 -5.35 25.01 11.79
N GLY A 354 -5.47 25.02 10.48
CA GLY A 354 -4.92 24.02 9.60
C GLY A 354 -5.90 23.61 8.51
N THR A 355 -5.39 22.91 7.50
CA THR A 355 -6.17 22.42 6.38
C THR A 355 -6.23 20.89 6.47
N PHE A 356 -7.42 20.33 6.49
CA PHE A 356 -7.66 18.90 6.68
C PHE A 356 -8.65 18.37 5.68
N PHE A 357 -8.54 17.08 5.39
CA PHE A 357 -9.55 16.37 4.60
C PHE A 357 -10.72 15.92 5.48
N ALA A 358 -11.90 15.82 4.90
CA ALA A 358 -13.11 15.45 5.63
C ALA A 358 -12.96 14.11 6.38
N CYS A 359 -12.33 13.10 5.76
CA CYS A 359 -12.06 11.80 6.39
C CYS A 359 -11.18 11.89 7.64
N GLN A 360 -10.33 12.89 7.74
CA GLN A 360 -9.47 13.11 8.91
C GLN A 360 -10.24 13.77 10.05
N ILE A 361 -11.15 14.70 9.73
CA ILE A 361 -11.92 15.46 10.70
C ILE A 361 -12.81 14.57 11.57
N ASP A 362 -13.41 13.55 11.00
CA ASP A 362 -14.30 12.65 11.75
C ASP A 362 -13.57 11.88 12.87
N ILE A 363 -12.32 11.57 12.66
CA ILE A 363 -11.47 10.97 13.70
C ILE A 363 -11.09 11.99 14.74
N LEU A 364 -10.68 13.19 14.30
CA LEU A 364 -10.23 14.24 15.21
C LEU A 364 -11.29 14.70 16.16
N LYS A 365 -12.55 14.81 15.72
CA LYS A 365 -13.69 15.12 16.58
C LYS A 365 -13.83 14.18 17.78
N ARG A 366 -13.28 12.97 17.69
CA ARG A 366 -13.27 12.03 18.82
C ARG A 366 -12.27 12.40 19.91
N PHE A 367 -11.21 13.18 19.59
CA PHE A 367 -10.09 13.45 20.47
C PHE A 367 -9.91 14.94 20.81
N CYS A 368 -10.41 15.85 19.96
CA CYS A 368 -10.25 17.29 20.17
C CYS A 368 -11.51 18.06 19.75
N LYS A 369 -11.62 19.30 20.23
CA LYS A 369 -12.59 20.27 19.70
C LYS A 369 -12.05 20.83 18.40
N ILE A 370 -12.91 20.97 17.41
CA ILE A 370 -12.59 21.58 16.13
C ILE A 370 -12.97 23.04 16.19
N GLY A 371 -11.99 23.91 16.01
CA GLY A 371 -12.18 25.37 15.97
C GLY A 371 -12.81 25.84 14.66
N PRO A 372 -13.38 27.06 14.65
CA PRO A 372 -14.09 27.60 13.48
C PRO A 372 -13.15 27.95 12.31
N ASP A 373 -11.88 28.19 12.58
CA ASP A 373 -10.89 28.64 11.56
C ASP A 373 -10.22 27.48 10.86
N LEU A 374 -10.73 26.26 11.08
CA LEU A 374 -10.18 25.07 10.45
C LEU A 374 -10.76 24.90 9.04
N LEU A 375 -9.88 24.86 8.04
CA LEU A 375 -10.29 24.60 6.68
C LEU A 375 -10.46 23.10 6.43
N VAL A 376 -11.67 22.69 6.04
CA VAL A 376 -11.98 21.31 5.69
C VAL A 376 -12.09 21.15 4.18
N ILE A 377 -11.21 20.35 3.60
CA ILE A 377 -11.23 20.02 2.16
C ILE A 377 -12.07 18.75 1.97
N PRO A 378 -13.07 18.76 1.08
CA PRO A 378 -13.79 17.55 0.72
C PRO A 378 -12.86 16.50 0.11
N ASP A 379 -13.02 15.23 0.49
CA ASP A 379 -12.15 14.13 0.04
C ASP A 379 -12.14 13.97 -1.49
N HIS A 380 -13.28 14.27 -2.16
CA HIS A 380 -13.39 14.17 -3.61
C HIS A 380 -12.44 15.11 -4.36
N TRP A 381 -12.02 16.25 -3.78
CA TRP A 381 -11.08 17.15 -4.45
C TRP A 381 -9.72 16.50 -4.71
N LEU A 382 -9.24 15.68 -3.77
CA LEU A 382 -8.02 14.92 -4.00
C LEU A 382 -8.24 13.77 -4.99
N LEU A 383 -9.45 13.19 -4.99
CA LEU A 383 -9.82 12.14 -5.93
C LEU A 383 -9.95 12.69 -7.38
N ASP A 384 -10.57 13.86 -7.55
CA ASP A 384 -10.77 14.52 -8.83
C ASP A 384 -9.44 15.05 -9.42
N PHE A 385 -8.54 15.50 -8.55
CA PHE A 385 -7.23 16.02 -8.95
C PHE A 385 -6.40 14.99 -9.75
N GLU A 386 -6.35 13.74 -9.31
CA GLU A 386 -5.63 12.70 -10.06
C GLU A 386 -6.28 12.38 -11.42
N MET A 387 -7.59 12.42 -11.50
CA MET A 387 -8.30 12.16 -12.75
C MET A 387 -8.05 13.23 -13.81
N ASN A 388 -7.82 14.47 -13.40
CA ASN A 388 -7.59 15.61 -14.31
C ASN A 388 -6.11 15.81 -14.64
N GLY A 389 -5.19 15.29 -13.82
CA GLY A 389 -3.74 15.48 -13.99
C GLY A 389 -3.11 14.62 -15.09
N ASP A 390 -3.74 13.52 -15.49
CA ASP A 390 -3.24 12.62 -16.54
C ASP A 390 -3.41 13.18 -17.97
N HIS A 391 -3.98 14.39 -18.13
CA HIS A 391 -4.18 15.04 -19.43
C HIS A 391 -3.16 16.14 -19.78
N ASN A 392 -2.18 16.41 -18.91
CA ASN A 392 -1.18 17.47 -19.15
C ASN A 392 0.26 16.94 -19.25
N ASP A 393 0.48 15.78 -19.86
CA ASP A 393 1.79 15.47 -20.42
C ASP A 393 1.97 16.25 -21.72
N VAL A 394 2.54 17.46 -21.60
CA VAL A 394 3.16 18.23 -22.69
C VAL A 394 4.67 18.03 -22.61
#